data_3320a9397e5a49d14f3cfdac1ced669d
#
_entry.id   3320a9397e5a49d14f3cfdac1ced669d
#
_cell.length_a   1.000
_cell.length_b   1.000
_cell.length_c   1.000
_cell.angle_alpha   90.00
_cell.angle_beta   90.00
_cell.angle_gamma   90.00
#
_symmetry.space_group_name_H-M   'P 1'
#
loop_
_entity.id
_entity.type
_entity.pdbx_description
1 polymer ?
#
loop_
_entity_poly.entity_id
_entity_poly.type
_entity_poly.pdbx_seq_one_letter_code
_entity_poly.pdbx_strand_id
1 'polypeptide(L)'
;MASQHRKYRGFATERLVADYLSSVWEFASVGRGKGKDIQNVPFDCEVKARAGFQPKAVLSQIKARTAISGELGFAVLRLNGQGSDVRDYAAIIRFEDLLPLLQLKYGRLDKEPTDASIDRCDACGSYMIRRCLTCQPMTTNATDVD
;
A
#
# COMPACT_ATOMS: atom_id res chain seq x y z
N MET A 1 4.04 21.45 -31.10
CA MET A 1 4.74 21.83 -29.85
C MET A 1 4.19 21.13 -28.58
N ALA A 2 2.90 20.89 -28.45
CA ALA A 2 2.35 20.21 -27.26
C ALA A 2 2.86 18.76 -26.99
N SER A 3 3.32 18.03 -28.01
CA SER A 3 3.80 16.64 -27.87
C SER A 3 5.19 16.55 -27.22
N GLN A 4 6.10 17.47 -27.53
CA GLN A 4 7.44 17.47 -26.94
C GLN A 4 7.43 17.84 -25.46
N HIS A 5 6.60 18.79 -25.06
CA HIS A 5 6.45 19.22 -23.67
C HIS A 5 5.94 18.10 -22.78
N ARG A 6 5.04 17.25 -23.30
CA ARG A 6 4.50 16.09 -22.57
C ARG A 6 5.56 14.99 -22.35
N LYS A 7 6.37 14.72 -23.37
CA LYS A 7 7.49 13.75 -23.28
C LYS A 7 8.53 14.21 -22.27
N TYR A 8 8.88 15.49 -22.30
CA TYR A 8 9.86 16.06 -21.39
C TYR A 8 9.40 16.00 -19.92
N ARG A 9 8.13 16.29 -19.67
CA ARG A 9 7.53 16.22 -18.32
C ARG A 9 7.51 14.77 -17.81
N GLY A 10 7.19 13.79 -18.65
CA GLY A 10 7.23 12.37 -18.28
C GLY A 10 8.61 11.98 -17.82
N PHE A 11 9.62 12.18 -18.68
CA PHE A 11 11.00 11.81 -18.39
C PHE A 11 11.60 12.55 -17.18
N ALA A 12 11.28 13.83 -17.01
CA ALA A 12 11.70 14.59 -15.83
C ALA A 12 11.10 14.01 -14.54
N THR A 13 9.85 13.54 -14.59
CA THR A 13 9.20 12.90 -13.43
C THR A 13 9.79 11.53 -13.13
N GLU A 14 10.11 10.72 -14.15
CA GLU A 14 10.79 9.43 -13.97
C GLU A 14 12.15 9.61 -13.28
N ARG A 15 12.92 10.64 -13.65
CA ARG A 15 14.19 10.98 -12.97
C ARG A 15 13.97 11.31 -11.50
N LEU A 16 13.02 12.19 -11.19
CA LEU A 16 12.72 12.56 -9.80
C LEU A 16 12.36 11.32 -8.95
N VAL A 17 11.57 10.40 -9.51
CA VAL A 17 11.21 9.15 -8.83
C VAL A 17 12.41 8.24 -8.66
N ALA A 18 13.25 8.08 -9.69
CA ALA A 18 14.48 7.29 -9.59
C ALA A 18 15.45 7.86 -8.54
N ASP A 19 15.67 9.17 -8.56
CA ASP A 19 16.52 9.86 -7.59
C ASP A 19 16.01 9.71 -6.15
N TYR A 20 14.68 9.78 -5.95
CA TYR A 20 14.08 9.54 -4.63
C TYR A 20 14.27 8.09 -4.17
N LEU A 21 14.05 7.13 -5.06
CA LEU A 21 14.22 5.70 -4.76
C LEU A 21 15.69 5.32 -4.52
N SER A 22 16.64 6.05 -5.10
CA SER A 22 18.07 5.81 -4.90
C SER A 22 18.52 6.05 -3.46
N SER A 23 17.74 6.76 -2.66
CA SER A 23 17.99 6.90 -1.21
C SER A 23 17.87 5.57 -0.44
N VAL A 24 17.18 4.57 -1.01
CA VAL A 24 17.00 3.23 -0.42
C VAL A 24 17.63 2.15 -1.31
N TRP A 25 17.50 2.29 -2.64
CA TRP A 25 18.08 1.40 -3.64
C TRP A 25 19.10 2.18 -4.46
N GLU A 26 20.34 2.17 -4.03
CA GLU A 26 21.45 2.98 -4.54
C GLU A 26 21.56 3.03 -6.08
N PHE A 27 21.24 1.92 -6.75
CA PHE A 27 21.34 1.80 -8.21
C PHE A 27 20.02 2.06 -8.94
N ALA A 28 18.98 2.55 -8.26
CA ALA A 28 17.72 2.89 -8.91
C ALA A 28 17.95 3.90 -10.03
N SER A 29 17.42 3.62 -11.20
CA SER A 29 17.65 4.44 -12.41
C SER A 29 16.44 4.40 -13.34
N VAL A 30 16.35 5.38 -14.23
CA VAL A 30 15.30 5.42 -15.24
C VAL A 30 15.51 4.31 -16.28
N GLY A 31 14.46 3.55 -16.54
CA GLY A 31 14.44 2.52 -17.59
C GLY A 31 14.48 3.12 -18.99
N ARG A 32 15.10 2.41 -19.91
CA ARG A 32 15.14 2.80 -21.34
C ARG A 32 14.42 1.73 -22.17
N GLY A 33 13.34 2.11 -22.84
CA GLY A 33 12.66 1.22 -23.78
C GLY A 33 11.35 0.66 -23.25
N LYS A 34 11.04 -0.61 -23.60
CA LYS A 34 9.82 -1.30 -23.16
C LYS A 34 10.06 -1.97 -21.79
N GLY A 35 9.14 -1.83 -20.88
CA GLY A 35 9.21 -2.45 -19.55
C GLY A 35 8.86 -1.48 -18.44
N LYS A 36 9.44 -1.70 -17.25
CA LYS A 36 9.26 -0.82 -16.09
C LYS A 36 10.00 0.51 -16.28
N ASP A 37 9.40 1.59 -15.81
CA ASP A 37 9.98 2.93 -15.92
C ASP A 37 11.20 3.12 -15.00
N ILE A 38 11.26 2.38 -13.89
CA ILE A 38 12.39 2.39 -12.95
C ILE A 38 13.07 1.03 -12.94
N GLN A 39 14.39 1.02 -13.08
CA GLN A 39 15.27 -0.15 -13.11
C GLN A 39 16.05 -0.28 -11.79
N ASN A 40 16.64 -1.46 -11.57
CA ASN A 40 17.48 -1.76 -10.41
C ASN A 40 16.77 -1.64 -9.07
N VAL A 41 15.48 -1.94 -9.05
CA VAL A 41 14.62 -2.03 -7.88
C VAL A 41 13.88 -3.37 -7.88
N PRO A 42 13.55 -3.94 -6.70
CA PRO A 42 12.93 -5.27 -6.59
C PRO A 42 11.42 -5.28 -6.85
N PHE A 43 10.89 -4.28 -7.55
CA PHE A 43 9.47 -4.11 -7.85
C PHE A 43 9.28 -3.49 -9.24
N ASP A 44 8.05 -3.55 -9.76
CA ASP A 44 7.65 -2.88 -11.00
C ASP A 44 7.02 -1.53 -10.68
N CYS A 45 7.73 -0.45 -10.97
CA CYS A 45 7.28 0.93 -10.79
C CYS A 45 7.01 1.59 -12.15
N GLU A 46 5.77 1.97 -12.38
CA GLU A 46 5.31 2.74 -13.53
C GLU A 46 5.13 4.20 -13.13
N VAL A 47 5.60 5.15 -13.94
CA VAL A 47 5.51 6.59 -13.64
C VAL A 47 4.58 7.29 -14.62
N LYS A 48 3.62 8.04 -14.12
CA LYS A 48 2.65 8.79 -14.91
C LYS A 48 2.63 10.27 -14.50
N ALA A 49 2.88 11.14 -15.47
CA ALA A 49 2.84 12.60 -15.30
C ALA A 49 1.88 13.22 -16.33
N ARG A 50 0.59 12.90 -16.23
CA ARG A 50 -0.44 13.29 -17.20
C ARG A 50 -1.60 14.03 -16.55
N ALA A 51 -2.24 14.91 -17.34
CA ALA A 51 -3.48 15.58 -16.94
C ALA A 51 -4.66 14.59 -16.81
N GLY A 52 -4.74 13.61 -17.73
CA GLY A 52 -5.72 12.52 -17.70
C GLY A 52 -5.09 11.23 -17.24
N PHE A 53 -5.71 10.57 -16.28
CA PHE A 53 -5.26 9.33 -15.70
C PHE A 53 -6.34 8.25 -15.83
N GLN A 54 -5.94 7.10 -16.37
CA GLN A 54 -6.81 5.93 -16.52
C GLN A 54 -6.31 4.79 -15.63
N PRO A 55 -6.76 4.73 -14.37
CA PRO A 55 -6.26 3.77 -13.38
C PRO A 55 -6.38 2.33 -13.85
N LYS A 56 -7.52 1.97 -14.42
CA LYS A 56 -7.77 0.61 -14.92
C LYS A 56 -6.75 0.16 -15.96
N ALA A 57 -6.44 1.02 -16.94
CA ALA A 57 -5.49 0.68 -18.00
C ALA A 57 -4.06 0.51 -17.45
N VAL A 58 -3.64 1.41 -16.55
CA VAL A 58 -2.31 1.35 -15.92
C VAL A 58 -2.18 0.10 -15.03
N LEU A 59 -3.17 -0.18 -14.19
CA LEU A 59 -3.15 -1.37 -13.34
C LEU A 59 -3.19 -2.67 -14.15
N SER A 60 -3.92 -2.70 -15.28
CA SER A 60 -3.91 -3.85 -16.19
C SER A 60 -2.55 -4.07 -16.85
N GLN A 61 -1.86 -2.99 -17.25
CA GLN A 61 -0.51 -3.06 -17.81
C GLN A 61 0.49 -3.61 -16.78
N ILE A 62 0.45 -3.10 -15.55
CA ILE A 62 1.29 -3.56 -14.45
C ILE A 62 1.00 -5.04 -14.16
N LYS A 63 -0.27 -5.41 -14.03
CA LYS A 63 -0.69 -6.80 -13.77
C LYS A 63 -0.12 -7.77 -14.82
N ALA A 64 -0.15 -7.40 -16.10
CA ALA A 64 0.38 -8.25 -17.16
C ALA A 64 1.91 -8.47 -17.03
N ARG A 65 2.66 -7.44 -16.61
CA ARG A 65 4.12 -7.56 -16.38
C ARG A 65 4.43 -8.35 -15.12
N THR A 66 3.78 -8.04 -14.02
CA THR A 66 4.04 -8.67 -12.72
C THR A 66 3.57 -10.13 -12.66
N ALA A 67 2.60 -10.52 -13.49
CA ALA A 67 2.20 -11.92 -13.63
C ALA A 67 3.35 -12.80 -14.15
N ILE A 68 4.30 -12.22 -14.87
CA ILE A 68 5.48 -12.93 -15.41
C ILE A 68 6.66 -12.85 -14.43
N SER A 69 6.91 -11.64 -13.88
CA SER A 69 8.07 -11.41 -13.01
C SER A 69 7.84 -11.81 -11.55
N GLY A 70 6.60 -11.91 -11.08
CA GLY A 70 6.26 -12.12 -9.67
C GLY A 70 6.56 -10.92 -8.78
N GLU A 71 6.97 -9.79 -9.36
CA GLU A 71 7.30 -8.58 -8.60
C GLU A 71 6.04 -7.86 -8.11
N LEU A 72 6.16 -7.12 -7.02
CA LEU A 72 5.16 -6.13 -6.62
C LEU A 72 5.10 -5.01 -7.66
N GLY A 73 3.91 -4.65 -8.13
CA GLY A 73 3.74 -3.61 -9.14
C GLY A 73 2.84 -2.46 -8.66
N PHE A 74 3.26 -1.24 -8.92
CA PHE A 74 2.50 -0.04 -8.60
C PHE A 74 2.81 1.11 -9.60
N ALA A 75 1.97 2.13 -9.61
CA ALA A 75 2.20 3.33 -10.38
C ALA A 75 2.37 4.55 -9.48
N VAL A 76 3.37 5.38 -9.79
CA VAL A 76 3.58 6.70 -9.18
C VAL A 76 2.97 7.76 -10.08
N LEU A 77 2.14 8.62 -9.52
CA LEU A 77 1.39 9.64 -10.22
C LEU A 77 1.78 11.02 -9.77
N ARG A 78 2.32 11.80 -10.69
CA ARG A 78 2.43 13.24 -10.53
C ARG A 78 1.18 13.92 -11.08
N LEU A 79 0.33 14.41 -10.20
CA LEU A 79 -0.90 15.09 -10.57
C LEU A 79 -0.63 16.49 -11.13
N ASN A 80 -1.63 17.08 -11.80
CA ASN A 80 -1.51 18.47 -12.26
C ASN A 80 -1.37 19.42 -11.07
N GLY A 81 -0.46 20.39 -11.22
CA GLY A 81 -0.18 21.35 -10.16
C GLY A 81 0.80 20.90 -9.08
N GLN A 82 1.15 19.61 -9.03
CA GLN A 82 2.18 19.14 -8.10
C GLN A 82 3.58 19.60 -8.55
N GLY A 83 4.38 20.01 -7.57
CA GLY A 83 5.77 20.39 -7.74
C GLY A 83 6.70 19.22 -8.04
N SER A 84 7.97 19.35 -7.73
CA SER A 84 9.00 18.33 -7.91
C SER A 84 9.23 17.45 -6.68
N ASP A 85 8.54 17.70 -5.57
CA ASP A 85 8.65 16.86 -4.37
C ASP A 85 7.92 15.54 -4.59
N VAL A 86 8.70 14.46 -4.71
CA VAL A 86 8.18 13.12 -4.97
C VAL A 86 7.35 12.57 -3.82
N ARG A 87 7.57 13.06 -2.59
CA ARG A 87 6.83 12.64 -1.39
C ARG A 87 5.34 13.00 -1.47
N ASP A 88 5.00 14.02 -2.26
CA ASP A 88 3.63 14.47 -2.48
C ASP A 88 2.92 13.69 -3.60
N TYR A 89 3.64 12.85 -4.35
CA TYR A 89 3.04 12.10 -5.44
C TYR A 89 2.14 10.99 -4.92
N ALA A 90 1.07 10.70 -5.66
CA ALA A 90 0.18 9.60 -5.33
C ALA A 90 0.79 8.27 -5.81
N ALA A 91 0.53 7.19 -5.07
CA ALA A 91 0.82 5.84 -5.52
C ALA A 91 -0.49 5.07 -5.71
N ILE A 92 -0.58 4.30 -6.81
CA ILE A 92 -1.69 3.39 -7.08
C ILE A 92 -1.17 1.97 -7.14
N ILE A 93 -1.71 1.14 -6.29
CA ILE A 93 -1.40 -0.28 -6.16
C ILE A 93 -2.71 -1.07 -6.23
N ARG A 94 -2.67 -2.32 -6.72
CA ARG A 94 -3.84 -3.20 -6.63
C ARG A 94 -4.14 -3.50 -5.16
N PHE A 95 -5.43 -3.59 -4.84
CA PHE A 95 -5.81 -3.84 -3.45
C PHE A 95 -5.29 -5.20 -2.93
N GLU A 96 -5.27 -6.22 -3.79
CA GLU A 96 -4.72 -7.53 -3.46
C GLU A 96 -3.22 -7.50 -3.12
N ASP A 97 -2.45 -6.56 -3.73
CA ASP A 97 -1.01 -6.39 -3.47
C ASP A 97 -0.76 -5.49 -2.25
N LEU A 98 -1.69 -4.58 -1.95
CA LEU A 98 -1.61 -3.71 -0.78
C LEU A 98 -1.84 -4.47 0.53
N LEU A 99 -2.72 -5.48 0.52
CA LEU A 99 -3.10 -6.21 1.73
C LEU A 99 -1.92 -6.85 2.47
N PRO A 100 -0.98 -7.56 1.81
CA PRO A 100 0.21 -8.09 2.47
C PRO A 100 1.10 -7.01 3.09
N LEU A 101 1.21 -5.84 2.44
CA LEU A 101 1.98 -4.72 2.97
C LEU A 101 1.36 -4.13 4.24
N LEU A 102 0.03 -4.04 4.27
CA LEU A 102 -0.70 -3.63 5.47
C LEU A 102 -0.53 -4.65 6.60
N GLN A 103 -0.57 -5.95 6.26
CA GLN A 103 -0.31 -7.01 7.24
C GLN A 103 1.11 -6.96 7.79
N LEU A 104 2.11 -6.66 6.95
CA LEU A 104 3.48 -6.49 7.38
C LEU A 104 3.65 -5.32 8.34
N LYS A 105 2.98 -4.20 8.07
CA LYS A 105 3.08 -2.97 8.88
C LYS A 105 2.31 -3.06 10.20
N TYR A 106 1.11 -3.63 10.16
CA TYR A 106 0.18 -3.60 11.31
C TYR A 106 0.05 -4.95 12.00
N GLY A 107 0.77 -5.95 11.53
CA GLY A 107 0.63 -7.33 11.97
C GLY A 107 -0.56 -8.00 11.30
N ARG A 108 -0.47 -9.31 11.16
CA ARG A 108 -1.68 -10.10 10.95
C ARG A 108 -2.52 -9.96 12.21
N LEU A 109 -3.79 -9.70 12.04
CA LEU A 109 -4.76 -10.18 12.99
C LEU A 109 -4.71 -11.72 12.88
N ASP A 110 -3.64 -12.32 13.42
CA ASP A 110 -3.48 -13.76 13.51
C ASP A 110 -4.43 -14.26 14.57
N LYS A 111 -5.66 -14.10 14.26
CA LYS A 111 -6.75 -14.95 14.68
C LYS A 111 -7.85 -14.67 13.66
N GLU A 112 -7.95 -15.55 12.67
CA GLU A 112 -9.27 -16.15 12.63
C GLU A 112 -9.65 -16.36 14.09
N PRO A 113 -10.80 -15.89 14.55
CA PRO A 113 -11.32 -16.41 15.76
C PRO A 113 -11.38 -17.93 15.53
N THR A 114 -10.30 -18.62 15.96
CA THR A 114 -10.35 -20.04 16.10
C THR A 114 -11.52 -20.24 17.00
N ASP A 115 -12.70 -20.50 16.42
CA ASP A 115 -13.89 -20.94 17.11
C ASP A 115 -13.97 -20.53 18.61
N ALA A 116 -13.34 -19.38 18.89
CA ALA A 116 -13.57 -18.64 20.10
C ALA A 116 -14.99 -18.15 19.90
N SER A 117 -15.93 -19.07 20.15
CA SER A 117 -17.30 -18.84 20.44
C SER A 117 -17.49 -17.33 20.58
N ILE A 118 -18.25 -16.75 19.67
CA ILE A 118 -18.90 -15.50 19.94
C ILE A 118 -19.84 -15.84 21.10
N ASP A 119 -19.26 -15.96 22.30
CA ASP A 119 -20.00 -16.33 23.47
C ASP A 119 -20.95 -15.21 23.76
N ARG A 120 -22.19 -15.58 23.89
CA ARG A 120 -23.18 -14.66 24.46
C ARG A 120 -22.95 -14.57 25.96
N CYS A 121 -22.94 -13.36 26.46
CA CYS A 121 -22.96 -13.15 27.93
C CYS A 121 -24.21 -13.78 28.50
N ASP A 122 -24.08 -14.75 29.40
CA ASP A 122 -25.20 -15.45 30.03
C ASP A 122 -26.07 -14.51 30.85
N ALA A 123 -25.53 -13.36 31.29
CA ALA A 123 -26.25 -12.39 32.09
C ALA A 123 -27.08 -11.38 31.27
N CYS A 124 -26.64 -10.96 30.10
CA CYS A 124 -27.31 -9.92 29.32
C CYS A 124 -27.54 -10.28 27.84
N GLY A 125 -27.09 -11.45 27.37
CA GLY A 125 -27.24 -11.93 26.00
C GLY A 125 -26.42 -11.17 24.94
N SER A 126 -25.57 -10.24 25.32
CA SER A 126 -24.71 -9.48 24.41
C SER A 126 -23.56 -10.34 23.92
N TYR A 127 -23.16 -10.15 22.65
CA TYR A 127 -22.00 -10.83 22.08
C TYR A 127 -20.68 -10.34 22.71
N MET A 128 -19.81 -11.26 23.09
CA MET A 128 -18.51 -10.98 23.70
C MET A 128 -17.37 -11.42 22.79
N ILE A 129 -16.33 -10.59 22.64
CA ILE A 129 -15.09 -11.01 21.98
C ILE A 129 -14.04 -11.50 22.98
N ARG A 130 -14.09 -11.12 24.24
CA ARG A 130 -13.28 -11.63 25.37
C ARG A 130 -13.85 -11.35 26.75
N ARG A 131 -14.62 -10.26 26.93
CA ARG A 131 -15.30 -9.87 28.16
C ARG A 131 -16.54 -9.05 27.83
N CYS A 132 -17.62 -9.28 28.53
CA CYS A 132 -18.80 -8.43 28.40
C CYS A 132 -18.50 -7.06 29.01
N LEU A 133 -18.47 -6.03 28.19
CA LEU A 133 -18.23 -4.65 28.64
C LEU A 133 -19.43 -4.09 29.48
N THR A 134 -20.59 -4.72 29.35
CA THR A 134 -21.82 -4.29 30.02
C THR A 134 -22.00 -4.94 31.41
N CYS A 135 -21.47 -6.16 31.56
CA CYS A 135 -21.64 -6.96 32.77
C CYS A 135 -20.30 -7.33 33.43
N GLN A 136 -19.31 -6.45 33.42
CA GLN A 136 -18.06 -6.72 34.16
C GLN A 136 -18.40 -6.90 35.63
N PRO A 137 -18.17 -8.07 36.26
CA PRO A 137 -18.23 -8.15 37.69
C PRO A 137 -17.11 -7.26 38.25
N MET A 138 -17.45 -6.34 39.10
CA MET A 138 -16.46 -5.67 39.94
C MET A 138 -15.74 -6.77 40.72
N THR A 139 -14.47 -6.97 40.41
CA THR A 139 -13.61 -7.77 41.27
C THR A 139 -13.48 -7.01 42.57
N THR A 140 -14.24 -7.39 43.56
CA THR A 140 -13.93 -7.05 44.94
C THR A 140 -12.60 -7.67 45.28
N ASN A 141 -11.59 -6.84 45.43
CA ASN A 141 -10.35 -7.25 46.07
C ASN A 141 -10.71 -7.57 47.53
N ALA A 142 -10.95 -8.84 47.81
CA ALA A 142 -10.88 -9.34 49.16
C ALA A 142 -9.38 -9.44 49.50
N THR A 143 -8.90 -8.44 50.18
CA THR A 143 -7.69 -8.56 51.01
C THR A 143 -8.09 -9.43 52.17
N ASP A 144 -7.81 -10.69 52.12
CA ASP A 144 -7.71 -11.50 53.33
C ASP A 144 -6.31 -11.30 53.91
N VAL A 145 -6.34 -10.54 54.99
CA VAL A 145 -5.31 -10.51 56.02
C VAL A 145 -5.68 -11.59 57.03
N ASP A 146 -4.79 -12.57 57.16
CA ASP A 146 -4.40 -13.19 58.43
C ASP A 146 -3.06 -13.92 58.25
#